data_d7b297a1ace37ec879be5a8f1e95861e
#
_entry.id   d7b297a1ace37ec879be5a8f1e95861e
#
_cell.length_a   1.000
_cell.length_b   1.000
_cell.length_c   1.000
_cell.angle_alpha   90.00
_cell.angle_beta   90.00
_cell.angle_gamma   90.00
#
_symmetry.space_group_name_H-M   'P 1'
#
loop_
_entity.id
_entity.type
_entity.pdbx_description
1 polymer ?
#
loop_
_entity_poly.entity_id
_entity_poly.type
_entity_poly.pdbx_seq_one_letter_code
_entity_poly.pdbx_strand_id
1 'polypeptide(L)' 'MEIRIGVQNVAREVVIESDASNEDVARLVSDAISDGGMLRLKDTKGRLVLIPAGIIGYVEIGTEAARPVGFVATPSA' A
#
# COMPACT_ATOMS: atom_id res chain seq x y z
N MET A 1 1.48 -9.24 -4.08
CA MET A 1 0.79 -7.98 -4.36
C MET A 1 1.66 -6.81 -3.94
N GLU A 2 1.76 -5.82 -4.80
CA GLU A 2 2.63 -4.69 -4.56
C GLU A 2 1.87 -3.56 -3.89
N ILE A 3 2.47 -2.96 -2.87
CA ILE A 3 1.89 -1.82 -2.17
C ILE A 3 2.87 -0.67 -2.33
N ARG A 4 2.37 0.46 -2.82
CA ARG A 4 3.19 1.66 -2.99
C ARG A 4 2.68 2.73 -2.06
N ILE A 5 3.58 3.32 -1.29
CA ILE A 5 3.23 4.30 -0.29
C ILE A 5 3.99 5.58 -0.58
N GLY A 6 3.25 6.65 -0.83
CA GLY A 6 3.85 7.96 -1.02
C GLY A 6 3.95 8.67 0.31
N VAL A 7 5.16 9.08 0.67
CA VAL A 7 5.42 9.73 1.94
C VAL A 7 5.66 11.21 1.68
N GLN A 8 5.06 12.06 2.51
CA GLN A 8 5.18 13.50 2.34
C GLN A 8 6.63 13.93 2.46
N ASN A 9 7.02 14.84 1.59
CA ASN A 9 8.36 15.42 1.58
C ASN A 9 9.47 14.42 1.26
N VAL A 10 9.10 13.26 0.73
CA VAL A 10 10.08 12.27 0.28
C VAL A 10 9.74 11.95 -1.16
N ALA A 11 10.69 12.13 -2.05
CA ALA A 11 10.44 11.97 -3.47
C ALA A 11 10.22 10.52 -3.88
N ARG A 12 10.74 9.57 -3.11
CA ARG A 12 10.67 8.17 -3.49
C ARG A 12 9.50 7.51 -2.81
N GLU A 13 8.85 6.61 -3.52
CA GLU A 13 7.81 5.82 -2.92
C GLU A 13 8.41 4.65 -2.17
N VAL A 14 7.74 4.24 -1.11
CA VAL A 14 8.09 3.00 -0.44
C VAL A 14 7.30 1.89 -1.11
N VAL A 15 7.98 0.88 -1.61
CA VAL A 15 7.35 -0.22 -2.32
C VAL A 15 7.53 -1.50 -1.50
N ILE A 16 6.43 -2.17 -1.23
CA ILE A 16 6.42 -3.36 -0.39
C ILE A 16 5.69 -4.47 -1.12
N GLU A 17 6.26 -5.66 -1.08
CA GLU A 17 5.58 -6.82 -1.62
C GLU A 17 4.89 -7.54 -0.46
N SER A 18 3.61 -7.80 -0.57
CA SER A 18 2.84 -8.37 0.53
C SER A 18 2.03 -9.58 0.08
N ASP A 19 1.85 -10.53 0.98
CA ASP A 19 0.98 -11.67 0.75
C ASP A 19 -0.43 -11.41 1.22
N ALA A 20 -0.70 -10.31 1.87
CA ALA A 20 -2.04 -10.01 2.37
C ALA A 20 -2.95 -9.63 1.22
N SER A 21 -4.24 -9.76 1.43
CA SER A 21 -5.20 -9.34 0.42
C SER A 21 -5.25 -7.82 0.38
N ASN A 22 -5.72 -7.27 -0.74
CA ASN A 22 -5.81 -5.82 -0.82
C ASN A 22 -6.84 -5.27 0.17
N GLU A 23 -7.86 -6.05 0.52
CA GLU A 23 -8.81 -5.59 1.51
C GLU A 23 -8.19 -5.51 2.89
N ASP A 24 -7.37 -6.48 3.24
CA ASP A 24 -6.69 -6.47 4.53
C ASP A 24 -5.74 -5.29 4.63
N VAL A 25 -5.00 -5.02 3.56
CA VAL A 25 -4.08 -3.90 3.55
C VAL A 25 -4.85 -2.58 3.66
N ALA A 26 -5.96 -2.47 2.94
CA ALA A 26 -6.76 -1.27 2.99
C ALA A 26 -7.27 -1.02 4.41
N ARG A 27 -7.66 -2.09 5.11
CA ARG A 27 -8.12 -1.95 6.48
C ARG A 27 -7.00 -1.50 7.40
N LEU A 28 -5.81 -2.07 7.24
CA LEU A 28 -4.67 -1.66 8.06
C LEU A 28 -4.35 -0.19 7.86
N VAL A 29 -4.38 0.26 6.61
CA VAL A 29 -4.10 1.66 6.30
C VAL A 29 -5.17 2.56 6.90
N SER A 30 -6.43 2.18 6.74
CA SER A 30 -7.53 2.96 7.24
C SER A 30 -7.46 3.09 8.76
N ASP A 31 -7.17 2.00 9.44
CA ASP A 31 -7.07 2.02 10.88
C ASP A 31 -5.91 2.89 11.36
N ALA A 32 -4.78 2.81 10.68
CA ALA A 32 -3.62 3.60 11.05
C ALA A 32 -3.92 5.08 10.90
N ILE A 33 -4.58 5.45 9.82
CA ILE A 33 -4.91 6.85 9.57
C ILE A 33 -5.92 7.34 10.59
N SER A 34 -6.93 6.53 10.91
CA SER A 34 -7.94 6.93 11.88
C SER A 34 -7.36 7.13 13.27
N ASP A 35 -6.43 6.27 13.64
CA ASP A 35 -5.81 6.37 14.97
C ASP A 35 -4.71 7.40 15.03
N GLY A 36 -4.23 7.86 13.91
CA GLY A 36 -3.10 8.77 13.87
C GLY A 36 -1.82 8.12 14.33
N GLY A 37 -1.73 6.81 14.21
CA GLY A 37 -0.60 6.07 14.73
C GLY A 37 0.39 5.67 13.66
N MET A 38 0.73 4.39 13.65
CA MET A 38 1.79 3.88 12.80
C MET A 38 1.20 2.80 11.90
N LEU A 39 1.47 2.90 10.61
CA LEU A 39 1.13 1.84 9.69
C LEU A 39 2.23 0.79 9.74
N ARG A 40 1.86 -0.46 9.97
CA ARG A 40 2.80 -1.54 10.05
C ARG A 40 2.51 -2.52 8.94
N LEU A 41 3.50 -2.78 8.12
CA LEU A 41 3.34 -3.71 7.01
C LEU A 41 4.50 -4.68 7.01
N LYS A 42 4.20 -5.94 6.75
CA LYS A 42 5.23 -6.96 6.69
C LYS A 42 5.36 -7.40 5.25
N ASP A 43 6.57 -7.46 4.74
CA ASP A 43 6.76 -7.88 3.37
C ASP A 43 6.92 -9.40 3.30
N THR A 44 7.00 -9.93 2.07
CA THR A 44 7.07 -11.36 1.87
C THR A 44 8.38 -11.96 2.37
N LYS A 45 9.38 -11.11 2.63
CA LYS A 45 10.66 -11.58 3.14
C LYS A 45 10.76 -11.45 4.64
N GLY A 46 9.67 -11.09 5.28
CA GLY A 46 9.65 -10.99 6.74
C GLY A 46 10.07 -9.66 7.30
N ARG A 47 10.36 -8.68 6.45
CA ARG A 47 10.71 -7.36 6.96
C ARG A 47 9.47 -6.65 7.45
N LEU A 48 9.62 -5.94 8.54
CA LEU A 48 8.53 -5.13 9.06
C LEU A 48 8.82 -3.68 8.71
N VAL A 49 7.89 -3.04 8.04
CA VAL A 49 8.02 -1.65 7.63
C VAL A 49 7.03 -0.83 8.43
N LEU A 50 7.52 0.22 9.07
CA LEU A 50 6.70 1.07 9.92
C LEU A 50 6.70 2.48 9.35
N ILE A 51 5.51 3.03 9.13
CA ILE A 51 5.39 4.36 8.55
C ILE A 51 4.40 5.15 9.40
N PRO A 52 4.81 6.31 9.93
CA PRO A 52 3.87 7.13 10.68
C PRO A 52 2.71 7.57 9.81
N ALA A 53 1.50 7.39 10.29
CA ALA A 53 0.32 7.69 9.49
C ALA A 53 0.26 9.15 9.08
N GLY A 54 0.76 10.02 9.92
CA GLY A 54 0.66 11.46 9.65
C GLY A 54 1.48 11.95 8.48
N ILE A 55 2.43 11.15 7.99
CA ILE A 55 3.24 11.58 6.86
C ILE A 55 2.93 10.78 5.60
N ILE A 56 1.89 9.95 5.62
CA ILE A 56 1.49 9.21 4.44
C ILE A 56 0.70 10.14 3.54
N GLY A 57 1.16 10.28 2.31
CA GLY A 57 0.44 11.07 1.33
C GLY A 57 -0.60 10.25 0.61
N TYR A 58 -0.26 9.02 0.25
CA TYR A 58 -1.20 8.12 -0.39
C TYR A 58 -0.70 6.68 -0.27
N VAL A 59 -1.59 5.72 -0.46
CA VAL A 59 -1.24 4.31 -0.52
C VAL A 59 -1.93 3.71 -1.73
N GLU A 60 -1.15 3.07 -2.59
CA GLU A 60 -1.67 2.43 -3.77
C GLU A 60 -1.52 0.94 -3.59
N ILE A 61 -2.60 0.21 -3.69
CA ILE A 61 -2.58 -1.22 -3.45
C ILE A 61 -2.83 -1.91 -4.78
N GLY A 62 -1.89 -2.72 -5.20
CA GLY A 62 -2.00 -3.39 -6.48
C GLY A 62 -3.04 -4.48 -6.46
N THR A 63 -3.38 -4.96 -7.65
CA THR A 63 -4.31 -6.04 -7.74
C THR A 63 -3.55 -7.34 -7.72
N GLU A 64 -4.18 -8.35 -7.20
CA GLU A 64 -3.55 -9.58 -7.14
C GLU A 64 -3.54 -10.27 -8.41
N ALA A 65 -4.46 -10.02 -9.23
CA ALA A 65 -4.56 -10.72 -10.43
C ALA A 65 -3.83 -10.08 -11.48
N ALA A 66 -3.07 -9.44 -11.32
CA ALA A 66 -2.26 -8.89 -12.28
C ALA A 66 -2.49 -9.33 -13.58
N ARG A 67 -3.20 -9.41 -14.22
CA ARG A 67 -3.30 -9.84 -15.33
C ARG A 67 -3.63 -9.07 -16.18
N PRO A 68 -3.33 -8.95 -16.77
CA PRO A 68 -3.35 -8.13 -17.62
C PRO A 68 -4.37 -8.08 -18.41
N VAL A 69 -4.65 -8.10 -18.77
CA VAL A 69 -5.43 -8.01 -19.44
C VAL A 69 -5.82 -6.95 -19.82
N GLY A 70 -5.70 -6.56 -20.15
CA GLY A 70 -5.92 -5.59 -20.60
C GLY A 70 -6.81 -4.86 -20.58
N PHE A 71 -7.08 -4.92 -20.55
CA PHE A 71 -7.70 -4.24 -20.59
C PHE A 71 -7.86 -3.19 -20.33
N VAL A 72 -7.83 -3.08 -20.31
CA VAL A 72 -7.94 -2.27 -20.11
C VAL A 72 -8.30 -1.47 -19.77
N ALA A 73 -8.50 -1.32 -19.80
CA ALA A 73 -8.85 -0.60 -19.51
C ALA A 73 -9.17 0.19 -19.10
N THR A 74 -9.41 0.42 -18.93
CA THR A 74 -9.70 1.12 -18.57
C THR A 74 -9.69 1.87 -18.07
N PRO A 75 -9.73 2.36 -18.05
CA PRO A 75 -9.48 3.03 -17.57
C PRO A 75 -9.74 3.67 -16.91
N SER A 76 -9.86 3.89 -16.67
CA SER A 76 -10.04 4.46 -16.08
C SER A 76 -10.29 5.07 -15.70
N ALA A 77 -10.46 5.23 -15.61
CA ALA A 77 -10.63 5.80 -15.29
C ALA A 77 -10.77 6.11 -15.01
#